data_81151b9651f2d68e5dd3719989f2455b
#
_entry.id   81151b9651f2d68e5dd3719989f2455b
#
_cell.length_a   1.000
_cell.length_b   1.000
_cell.length_c   1.000
_cell.angle_alpha   90.00
_cell.angle_beta   90.00
_cell.angle_gamma   90.00
#
_symmetry.space_group_name_H-M   'P 1'
#
loop_
_entity.id
_entity.type
_entity.pdbx_description
1 polymer ?
#
loop_
_entity_poly.entity_id
_entity_poly.type
_entity_poly.pdbx_seq_one_letter_code
_entity_poly.pdbx_strand_id
1 'polypeptide(L)'
;MGLVASRIKDSKHRPTIAFADAGDGELKGSGRSIEGVHLRDMLDVVTKRSPGLIKKFGGHAMAAGLTIDAARLDEFNDVFEQVVTEMTDQDAFERVIYVDGPLAPHEINLDLIENINEQIWGQGFLPPLFANEFKVINQTLLKGGHLKLLLEMDGVRYTGIFFRRAAEIPTRARLAYRPEINEWMGRKSIQLVIEQIETQP
;
A
#
# COMPACT_ATOMS: atom_id res chain seq x y z
N MET A 1 -3.22 -11.92 -12.64
CA MET A 1 -4.25 -10.91 -12.35
C MET A 1 -4.19 -10.41 -10.90
N GLY A 2 -4.21 -11.26 -9.88
CA GLY A 2 -4.21 -10.83 -8.48
C GLY A 2 -3.07 -9.88 -8.09
N LEU A 3 -1.86 -10.09 -8.58
CA LEU A 3 -0.73 -9.17 -8.37
C LEU A 3 -0.93 -7.79 -9.02
N VAL A 4 -1.57 -7.76 -10.20
CA VAL A 4 -1.87 -6.50 -10.89
C VAL A 4 -2.93 -5.73 -10.10
N ALA A 5 -4.02 -6.40 -9.71
CA ALA A 5 -5.05 -5.80 -8.87
C ALA A 5 -4.49 -5.25 -7.55
N SER A 6 -3.61 -6.01 -6.86
CA SER A 6 -2.94 -5.54 -5.64
C SER A 6 -2.12 -4.27 -5.88
N ARG A 7 -1.29 -4.25 -6.92
CA ARG A 7 -0.45 -3.07 -7.23
C ARG A 7 -1.27 -1.81 -7.53
N ILE A 8 -2.36 -1.95 -8.28
CA ILE A 8 -3.23 -0.82 -8.60
C ILE A 8 -3.96 -0.36 -7.34
N LYS A 9 -4.52 -1.30 -6.57
CA LYS A 9 -5.16 -1.04 -5.28
C LYS A 9 -4.21 -0.28 -4.35
N ASP A 10 -2.96 -0.72 -4.19
CA ASP A 10 -1.96 -0.07 -3.34
C ASP A 10 -1.58 1.32 -3.85
N SER A 11 -1.46 1.49 -5.16
CA SER A 11 -1.11 2.76 -5.79
C SER A 11 -2.22 3.81 -5.70
N LYS A 12 -3.48 3.38 -5.90
CA LYS A 12 -4.63 4.29 -5.99
C LYS A 12 -5.45 4.37 -4.71
N HIS A 13 -5.19 3.48 -3.75
CA HIS A 13 -5.98 3.29 -2.54
C HIS A 13 -7.48 3.17 -2.86
N ARG A 14 -7.79 2.24 -3.77
CA ARG A 14 -9.16 1.98 -4.26
C ARG A 14 -9.38 0.49 -4.43
N PRO A 15 -10.58 -0.05 -4.16
CA PRO A 15 -10.90 -1.41 -4.53
C PRO A 15 -10.70 -1.57 -6.03
N THR A 16 -10.03 -2.64 -6.44
CA THR A 16 -9.62 -2.82 -7.82
C THR A 16 -9.88 -4.24 -8.28
N ILE A 17 -10.48 -4.40 -9.45
CA ILE A 17 -10.69 -5.68 -10.10
C ILE A 17 -9.93 -5.68 -11.43
N ALA A 18 -8.99 -6.60 -11.58
CA ALA A 18 -8.28 -6.83 -12.83
C ALA A 18 -8.91 -8.01 -13.58
N PHE A 19 -9.32 -7.77 -14.82
CA PHE A 19 -9.91 -8.78 -15.69
C PHE A 19 -8.89 -9.34 -16.68
N ALA A 20 -9.08 -10.59 -17.08
CA ALA A 20 -8.44 -11.20 -18.23
C ALA A 20 -9.46 -12.02 -19.02
N ASP A 21 -9.24 -12.09 -20.32
CA ASP A 21 -9.98 -12.94 -21.22
C ASP A 21 -9.85 -14.41 -20.78
N ALA A 22 -10.98 -15.07 -20.63
CA ALA A 22 -11.07 -16.49 -20.28
C ALA A 22 -11.46 -17.37 -21.46
N GLY A 23 -11.64 -16.78 -22.65
CA GLY A 23 -12.22 -17.42 -23.84
C GLY A 23 -13.75 -17.40 -23.80
N ASP A 24 -14.37 -17.81 -24.90
CA ASP A 24 -15.83 -17.93 -25.06
C ASP A 24 -16.63 -16.67 -24.71
N GLY A 25 -16.03 -15.50 -24.87
CA GLY A 25 -16.64 -14.21 -24.55
C GLY A 25 -16.76 -13.92 -23.05
N GLU A 26 -16.02 -14.63 -22.21
CA GLU A 26 -16.00 -14.43 -20.77
C GLU A 26 -14.74 -13.71 -20.28
N LEU A 27 -14.90 -12.90 -19.24
CA LEU A 27 -13.80 -12.31 -18.48
C LEU A 27 -13.77 -12.90 -17.06
N LYS A 28 -12.58 -13.32 -16.62
CA LYS A 28 -12.32 -13.65 -15.23
C LYS A 28 -11.67 -12.46 -14.53
N GLY A 29 -12.29 -12.02 -13.44
CA GLY A 29 -11.83 -10.93 -12.59
C GLY A 29 -11.14 -11.45 -11.32
N SER A 30 -10.09 -10.76 -10.92
CA SER A 30 -9.45 -10.93 -9.61
C SER A 30 -9.46 -9.59 -8.89
N GLY A 31 -10.26 -9.50 -7.83
CA GLY A 31 -10.44 -8.30 -7.04
C GLY A 31 -9.54 -8.25 -5.80
N ARG A 32 -9.16 -7.03 -5.45
CA ARG A 32 -8.48 -6.68 -4.20
C ARG A 32 -9.13 -5.43 -3.62
N SER A 33 -9.32 -5.43 -2.30
CA SER A 33 -9.97 -4.33 -1.60
C SER A 33 -9.04 -3.58 -0.67
N ILE A 34 -9.53 -2.45 -0.19
CA ILE A 34 -8.95 -1.63 0.87
C ILE A 34 -9.74 -1.85 2.17
N GLU A 35 -9.19 -1.41 3.27
CA GLU A 35 -9.89 -1.39 4.56
C GLU A 35 -11.17 -0.55 4.46
N GLY A 36 -12.22 -0.96 5.14
CA GLY A 36 -13.54 -0.32 5.07
C GLY A 36 -14.40 -0.75 3.86
N VAL A 37 -13.86 -1.49 2.88
CA VAL A 37 -14.62 -1.95 1.71
C VAL A 37 -14.65 -3.47 1.63
N HIS A 38 -15.79 -4.07 1.97
CA HIS A 38 -15.98 -5.53 1.93
C HIS A 38 -16.33 -6.01 0.52
N LEU A 39 -15.32 -6.40 -0.26
CA LEU A 39 -15.45 -6.66 -1.69
C LEU A 39 -16.51 -7.71 -2.05
N ARG A 40 -16.60 -8.80 -1.28
CA ARG A 40 -17.60 -9.84 -1.52
C ARG A 40 -19.02 -9.30 -1.38
N ASP A 41 -19.27 -8.46 -0.37
CA ASP A 41 -20.59 -7.90 -0.12
C ASP A 41 -20.97 -6.89 -1.21
N MET A 42 -19.98 -6.10 -1.69
CA MET A 42 -20.19 -5.23 -2.86
C MET A 42 -20.61 -6.03 -4.09
N LEU A 43 -19.94 -7.15 -4.38
CA LEU A 43 -20.31 -8.02 -5.51
C LEU A 43 -21.68 -8.68 -5.32
N ASP A 44 -22.07 -9.01 -4.11
CA ASP A 44 -23.42 -9.51 -3.81
C ASP A 44 -24.50 -8.47 -4.12
N VAL A 45 -24.25 -7.21 -3.73
CA VAL A 45 -25.15 -6.08 -4.05
C VAL A 45 -25.21 -5.82 -5.55
N VAL A 46 -24.08 -5.85 -6.27
CA VAL A 46 -24.05 -5.75 -7.74
C VAL A 46 -24.94 -6.83 -8.37
N THR A 47 -24.83 -8.07 -7.90
CA THR A 47 -25.65 -9.20 -8.41
C THR A 47 -27.15 -8.98 -8.17
N LYS A 48 -27.51 -8.38 -7.03
CA LYS A 48 -28.91 -8.06 -6.70
C LYS A 48 -29.45 -6.89 -7.51
N ARG A 49 -28.62 -5.87 -7.81
CA ARG A 49 -29.01 -4.71 -8.62
C ARG A 49 -29.16 -5.04 -10.10
N SER A 50 -28.23 -5.86 -10.61
CA SER A 50 -28.18 -6.25 -12.02
C SER A 50 -28.11 -7.77 -12.14
N PRO A 51 -29.26 -8.49 -12.05
CA PRO A 51 -29.29 -9.94 -12.15
C PRO A 51 -28.66 -10.44 -13.47
N GLY A 52 -27.77 -11.44 -13.34
CA GLY A 52 -27.07 -12.02 -14.49
C GLY A 52 -25.87 -11.22 -15.01
N LEU A 53 -25.54 -10.06 -14.41
CA LEU A 53 -24.34 -9.30 -14.75
C LEU A 53 -23.07 -10.07 -14.32
N ILE A 54 -23.08 -10.64 -13.14
CA ILE A 54 -22.03 -11.53 -12.64
C ILE A 54 -22.52 -12.98 -12.77
N LYS A 55 -21.82 -13.81 -13.56
CA LYS A 55 -22.14 -15.24 -13.71
C LYS A 55 -21.85 -16.05 -12.47
N LYS A 56 -20.71 -15.77 -11.85
CA LYS A 56 -20.31 -16.35 -10.56
C LYS A 56 -19.29 -15.45 -9.89
N PHE A 57 -19.27 -15.45 -8.57
CA PHE A 57 -18.25 -14.81 -7.76
C PHE A 57 -18.03 -15.58 -6.46
N GLY A 58 -16.91 -15.29 -5.79
CA GLY A 58 -16.59 -15.82 -4.48
C GLY A 58 -15.34 -15.18 -3.92
N GLY A 59 -15.17 -15.28 -2.62
CA GLY A 59 -14.04 -14.68 -1.93
C GLY A 59 -14.42 -14.17 -0.55
N HIS A 60 -13.65 -13.21 -0.07
CA HIS A 60 -13.74 -12.61 1.27
C HIS A 60 -13.71 -11.07 1.17
N ALA A 61 -13.65 -10.42 2.32
CA ALA A 61 -13.62 -8.95 2.40
C ALA A 61 -12.53 -8.32 1.53
N MET A 62 -11.30 -8.82 1.60
CA MET A 62 -10.13 -8.20 0.96
C MET A 62 -9.78 -8.75 -0.43
N ALA A 63 -10.35 -9.88 -0.81
CA ALA A 63 -10.05 -10.51 -2.09
C ALA A 63 -11.24 -11.35 -2.60
N ALA A 64 -11.56 -11.19 -3.88
CA ALA A 64 -12.62 -11.94 -4.53
C ALA A 64 -12.28 -12.27 -5.99
N GLY A 65 -12.88 -13.34 -6.49
CA GLY A 65 -12.86 -13.71 -7.90
C GLY A 65 -14.28 -13.64 -8.47
N LEU A 66 -14.40 -13.30 -9.75
CA LEU A 66 -15.68 -13.25 -10.45
C LEU A 66 -15.53 -13.58 -11.93
N THR A 67 -16.66 -13.88 -12.56
CA THR A 67 -16.75 -14.08 -14.02
C THR A 67 -17.93 -13.28 -14.55
N ILE A 68 -17.70 -12.53 -15.64
CA ILE A 68 -18.72 -11.75 -16.35
C ILE A 68 -18.65 -12.04 -17.85
N ASP A 69 -19.66 -11.64 -18.60
CA ASP A 69 -19.57 -11.56 -20.06
C ASP A 69 -18.69 -10.37 -20.46
N ALA A 70 -17.81 -10.56 -21.43
CA ALA A 70 -16.91 -9.50 -21.92
C ALA A 70 -17.70 -8.29 -22.47
N ALA A 71 -18.83 -8.54 -23.13
CA ALA A 71 -19.70 -7.50 -23.68
C ALA A 71 -20.37 -6.62 -22.60
N ARG A 72 -20.37 -7.06 -21.34
CA ARG A 72 -20.98 -6.33 -20.21
C ARG A 72 -19.97 -5.69 -19.25
N LEU A 73 -18.72 -5.56 -19.67
CA LEU A 73 -17.67 -4.98 -18.83
C LEU A 73 -17.98 -3.54 -18.40
N ASP A 74 -18.44 -2.71 -19.34
CA ASP A 74 -18.75 -1.31 -19.04
C ASP A 74 -19.92 -1.19 -18.06
N GLU A 75 -20.99 -1.98 -18.28
CA GLU A 75 -22.12 -2.05 -17.35
C GLU A 75 -21.69 -2.51 -15.95
N PHE A 76 -20.81 -3.50 -15.89
CA PHE A 76 -20.26 -3.96 -14.61
C PHE A 76 -19.48 -2.84 -13.90
N ASN A 77 -18.65 -2.11 -14.63
CA ASN A 77 -17.88 -1.00 -14.09
C ASN A 77 -18.80 0.07 -13.48
N ASP A 78 -19.81 0.50 -14.21
CA ASP A 78 -20.74 1.53 -13.76
C ASP A 78 -21.50 1.11 -12.50
N VAL A 79 -22.05 -0.11 -12.50
CA VAL A 79 -22.82 -0.63 -11.34
C VAL A 79 -21.90 -0.85 -10.13
N PHE A 80 -20.70 -1.39 -10.34
CA PHE A 80 -19.75 -1.61 -9.26
C PHE A 80 -19.28 -0.30 -8.64
N GLU A 81 -18.97 0.72 -9.44
CA GLU A 81 -18.58 2.05 -8.96
C GLU A 81 -19.69 2.70 -8.13
N GLN A 82 -20.95 2.63 -8.62
CA GLN A 82 -22.10 3.12 -7.86
C GLN A 82 -22.25 2.42 -6.52
N VAL A 83 -22.19 1.09 -6.49
CA VAL A 83 -22.33 0.29 -5.26
C VAL A 83 -21.23 0.65 -4.27
N VAL A 84 -19.98 0.73 -4.72
CA VAL A 84 -18.84 1.09 -3.88
C VAL A 84 -19.00 2.49 -3.31
N THR A 85 -19.40 3.45 -4.15
CA THR A 85 -19.58 4.85 -3.73
C THR A 85 -20.71 5.01 -2.70
N GLU A 86 -21.82 4.30 -2.88
CA GLU A 86 -22.98 4.40 -1.99
C GLU A 86 -22.80 3.67 -0.65
N MET A 87 -22.03 2.59 -0.65
CA MET A 87 -21.88 1.71 0.52
C MET A 87 -20.57 1.94 1.31
N THR A 88 -19.74 2.88 0.89
CA THR A 88 -18.45 3.13 1.51
C THR A 88 -18.36 4.57 1.99
N ASP A 89 -17.95 4.74 3.25
CA ASP A 89 -17.67 6.07 3.77
C ASP A 89 -16.50 6.71 3.00
N GLN A 90 -16.59 8.01 2.75
CA GLN A 90 -15.59 8.75 1.98
C GLN A 90 -14.19 8.64 2.60
N ASP A 91 -14.12 8.58 3.92
CA ASP A 91 -12.86 8.46 4.68
C ASP A 91 -12.11 7.16 4.37
N ALA A 92 -12.82 6.09 3.99
CA ALA A 92 -12.18 4.84 3.58
C ALA A 92 -11.31 4.98 2.33
N PHE A 93 -11.55 6.02 1.54
CA PHE A 93 -10.76 6.33 0.34
C PHE A 93 -9.57 7.24 0.63
N GLU A 94 -9.44 7.76 1.82
CA GLU A 94 -8.27 8.48 2.27
C GLU A 94 -7.19 7.50 2.74
N ARG A 95 -5.98 7.69 2.25
CA ARG A 95 -4.87 6.84 2.66
C ARG A 95 -4.32 7.32 3.99
N VAL A 96 -4.88 6.81 5.07
CA VAL A 96 -4.36 7.04 6.43
C VAL A 96 -3.26 6.03 6.75
N ILE A 97 -2.16 6.49 7.28
CA ILE A 97 -1.06 5.66 7.78
C ILE A 97 -0.92 5.89 9.27
N TYR A 98 -1.16 4.85 10.03
CA TYR A 98 -0.95 4.86 11.48
C TYR A 98 0.53 4.66 11.77
N VAL A 99 1.06 5.49 12.65
CA VAL A 99 2.45 5.43 13.11
C VAL A 99 2.49 5.32 14.62
N ASP A 100 3.52 4.63 15.13
CA ASP A 100 3.70 4.40 16.57
C ASP A 100 4.37 5.58 17.29
N GLY A 101 4.60 6.66 16.57
CA GLY A 101 5.15 7.91 17.08
C GLY A 101 6.52 8.24 16.49
N PRO A 102 7.16 9.31 16.98
CA PRO A 102 8.52 9.66 16.62
C PRO A 102 9.53 8.88 17.49
N LEU A 103 10.74 8.70 16.95
CA LEU A 103 11.90 8.23 17.73
C LEU A 103 12.90 9.40 17.94
N ALA A 104 13.44 9.52 19.13
CA ALA A 104 14.58 10.40 19.34
C ALA A 104 15.85 9.81 18.69
N PRO A 105 16.86 10.64 18.32
CA PRO A 105 18.06 10.14 17.65
C PRO A 105 18.77 9.00 18.36
N HIS A 106 18.82 9.01 19.70
CA HIS A 106 19.48 7.98 20.49
C HIS A 106 18.70 6.65 20.56
N GLU A 107 17.40 6.68 20.26
CA GLU A 107 16.55 5.48 20.20
C GLU A 107 16.70 4.73 18.89
N ILE A 108 17.15 5.41 17.81
CA ILE A 108 17.42 4.76 16.53
C ILE A 108 18.77 4.07 16.60
N ASN A 109 18.83 2.89 17.18
CA ASN A 109 20.03 2.11 17.43
C ASN A 109 19.84 0.63 17.04
N LEU A 110 20.94 -0.14 17.06
CA LEU A 110 20.90 -1.55 16.67
C LEU A 110 20.05 -2.39 17.63
N ASP A 111 20.09 -2.08 18.93
CA ASP A 111 19.36 -2.84 19.95
C ASP A 111 17.84 -2.72 19.74
N LEU A 112 17.33 -1.52 19.40
CA LEU A 112 15.93 -1.34 19.06
C LEU A 112 15.54 -2.21 17.86
N ILE A 113 16.35 -2.19 16.80
CA ILE A 113 16.05 -2.92 15.57
C ILE A 113 16.10 -4.43 15.81
N GLU A 114 17.09 -4.92 16.56
CA GLU A 114 17.19 -6.33 16.93
C GLU A 114 15.98 -6.76 17.77
N ASN A 115 15.59 -5.97 18.76
CA ASN A 115 14.38 -6.23 19.55
C ASN A 115 13.10 -6.27 18.70
N ILE A 116 12.94 -5.37 17.73
CA ILE A 116 11.81 -5.41 16.79
C ILE A 116 11.84 -6.69 15.96
N ASN A 117 13.02 -7.07 15.45
CA ASN A 117 13.17 -8.25 14.58
C ASN A 117 12.97 -9.58 15.33
N GLU A 118 13.15 -9.62 16.63
CA GLU A 118 12.90 -10.80 17.46
C GLU A 118 11.40 -11.04 17.74
N GLN A 119 10.55 -10.04 17.51
CA GLN A 119 9.12 -10.19 17.74
C GLN A 119 8.44 -10.92 16.57
N ILE A 120 7.32 -11.56 16.87
CA ILE A 120 6.48 -12.22 15.87
C ILE A 120 5.41 -11.23 15.41
N TRP A 121 5.54 -10.76 14.19
CA TRP A 121 4.57 -9.87 13.55
C TRP A 121 3.63 -10.65 12.65
N GLY A 122 2.41 -10.13 12.44
CA GLY A 122 1.40 -10.78 11.62
C GLY A 122 0.38 -9.80 11.06
N GLN A 123 -0.62 -10.32 10.37
CA GLN A 123 -1.60 -9.50 9.67
C GLN A 123 -2.43 -8.60 10.60
N GLY A 124 -2.70 -9.04 11.83
CA GLY A 124 -3.42 -8.26 12.85
C GLY A 124 -2.51 -7.51 13.82
N PHE A 125 -1.20 -7.65 13.70
CA PHE A 125 -0.20 -7.01 14.56
C PHE A 125 1.05 -6.72 13.73
N LEU A 126 1.05 -5.58 13.04
CA LEU A 126 2.11 -5.18 12.13
C LEU A 126 3.37 -4.73 12.89
N PRO A 127 4.57 -4.86 12.27
CA PRO A 127 5.78 -4.28 12.85
C PRO A 127 5.64 -2.76 12.94
N PRO A 128 6.25 -2.13 13.95
CA PRO A 128 6.11 -0.72 14.21
C PRO A 128 6.57 0.14 13.03
N LEU A 129 5.87 1.25 12.84
CA LEU A 129 6.15 2.28 11.85
C LEU A 129 6.33 3.61 12.58
N PHE A 130 7.45 4.24 12.39
CA PHE A 130 7.78 5.50 13.06
C PHE A 130 7.69 6.69 12.10
N ALA A 131 7.49 7.90 12.62
CA ALA A 131 7.48 9.09 11.80
C ALA A 131 8.19 10.26 12.47
N ASN A 132 9.14 10.85 11.76
CA ASN A 132 9.87 12.04 12.18
C ASN A 132 9.98 13.05 11.05
N GLU A 133 10.24 14.30 11.41
CA GLU A 133 10.68 15.32 10.47
C GLU A 133 12.18 15.18 10.21
N PHE A 134 12.54 15.17 8.93
CA PHE A 134 13.92 15.12 8.50
C PHE A 134 14.25 16.31 7.57
N LYS A 135 15.50 16.77 7.69
CA LYS A 135 16.12 17.55 6.63
C LYS A 135 16.76 16.61 5.63
N VAL A 136 16.41 16.75 4.36
CA VAL A 136 16.99 15.99 3.26
C VAL A 136 18.27 16.69 2.80
N ILE A 137 19.41 16.08 3.14
CA ILE A 137 20.74 16.63 2.82
C ILE A 137 21.13 16.32 1.38
N ASN A 138 20.81 15.09 0.95
CA ASN A 138 21.06 14.64 -0.42
C ASN A 138 20.05 13.57 -0.81
N GLN A 139 19.76 13.48 -2.08
CA GLN A 139 18.92 12.45 -2.67
C GLN A 139 19.48 12.00 -4.01
N THR A 140 19.46 10.68 -4.23
CA THR A 140 20.02 10.06 -5.42
C THR A 140 19.07 9.02 -5.97
N LEU A 141 18.66 9.19 -7.22
CA LEU A 141 17.83 8.20 -7.91
C LEU A 141 18.67 6.99 -8.31
N LEU A 142 18.30 5.82 -7.81
CA LEU A 142 18.95 4.56 -8.13
C LEU A 142 18.30 3.87 -9.33
N LYS A 143 19.04 2.96 -9.97
CA LYS A 143 18.46 2.06 -10.98
C LYS A 143 17.30 1.26 -10.40
N GLY A 144 16.21 1.13 -11.16
CA GLY A 144 14.99 0.46 -10.69
C GLY A 144 13.95 1.40 -10.05
N GLY A 145 14.21 2.73 -10.06
CA GLY A 145 13.25 3.72 -9.57
C GLY A 145 13.16 3.76 -8.04
N HIS A 146 14.28 3.63 -7.34
CA HIS A 146 14.39 3.79 -5.89
C HIS A 146 15.12 5.09 -5.57
N LEU A 147 14.75 5.75 -4.48
CA LEU A 147 15.37 6.99 -4.04
C LEU A 147 16.22 6.71 -2.80
N LYS A 148 17.54 6.90 -2.93
CA LYS A 148 18.48 6.88 -1.79
C LYS A 148 18.55 8.27 -1.19
N LEU A 149 18.46 8.36 0.13
CA LEU A 149 18.40 9.60 0.88
C LEU A 149 19.57 9.68 1.88
N LEU A 150 20.11 10.87 2.04
CA LEU A 150 20.89 11.26 3.20
C LEU A 150 20.01 12.21 4.03
N LEU A 151 19.58 11.78 5.17
CA LEU A 151 18.66 12.47 6.07
C LEU A 151 19.39 12.99 7.29
N GLU A 152 18.94 14.10 7.87
CA GLU A 152 19.45 14.66 9.11
C GLU A 152 18.29 14.98 10.06
N MET A 153 18.42 14.57 11.31
CA MET A 153 17.49 14.88 12.39
C MET A 153 18.33 15.17 13.65
N ASP A 154 18.15 16.37 14.22
CA ASP A 154 18.86 16.83 15.42
C ASP A 154 20.39 16.67 15.35
N GLY A 155 20.96 16.96 14.16
CA GLY A 155 22.40 16.87 13.92
C GLY A 155 22.94 15.45 13.65
N VAL A 156 22.09 14.44 13.74
CA VAL A 156 22.44 13.03 13.42
C VAL A 156 22.05 12.72 11.99
N ARG A 157 22.94 12.04 11.27
CA ARG A 157 22.71 11.66 9.86
C ARG A 157 22.33 10.20 9.72
N TYR A 158 21.35 9.94 8.85
CA TYR A 158 20.84 8.62 8.53
C TYR A 158 20.84 8.38 7.03
N THR A 159 21.10 7.14 6.63
CA THR A 159 20.84 6.70 5.26
C THR A 159 19.39 6.24 5.17
N GLY A 160 18.63 6.80 4.22
CA GLY A 160 17.28 6.35 3.90
C GLY A 160 17.21 5.69 2.53
N ILE A 161 16.23 4.81 2.35
CA ILE A 161 15.85 4.24 1.07
C ILE A 161 14.34 4.31 0.92
N PHE A 162 13.88 4.88 -0.20
CA PHE A 162 12.47 4.92 -0.56
C PHE A 162 12.27 4.07 -1.81
N PHE A 163 11.75 2.89 -1.63
CA PHE A 163 11.55 1.95 -2.74
C PHE A 163 10.43 2.41 -3.67
N ARG A 164 10.65 2.22 -4.99
CA ARG A 164 9.68 2.56 -6.05
C ARG A 164 9.22 4.02 -6.03
N ARG A 165 10.11 4.89 -5.59
CA ARG A 165 9.92 6.34 -5.64
C ARG A 165 10.89 6.93 -6.66
N ALA A 166 10.37 7.23 -7.86
CA ALA A 166 11.17 7.80 -8.95
C ALA A 166 11.23 9.33 -8.95
N ALA A 167 10.61 9.98 -7.95
CA ALA A 167 10.57 11.43 -7.83
C ALA A 167 11.27 11.91 -6.57
N GLU A 168 11.95 13.04 -6.67
CA GLU A 168 12.55 13.73 -5.54
C GLU A 168 11.50 14.13 -4.50
N ILE A 169 11.95 14.32 -3.26
CA ILE A 169 11.13 14.76 -2.15
C ILE A 169 11.60 16.15 -1.67
N PRO A 170 10.77 16.91 -0.96
CA PRO A 170 11.13 18.21 -0.40
C PRO A 170 12.37 18.14 0.51
N THR A 171 13.08 19.26 0.61
CA THR A 171 14.27 19.41 1.48
C THR A 171 13.97 19.26 2.96
N ARG A 172 12.72 19.40 3.36
CA ARG A 172 12.18 19.05 4.67
C ARG A 172 10.92 18.23 4.46
N ALA A 173 10.84 17.10 5.14
CA ALA A 173 9.70 16.20 5.01
C ALA A 173 9.50 15.40 6.30
N ARG A 174 8.24 15.19 6.66
CA ARG A 174 7.88 14.18 7.65
C ARG A 174 7.77 12.85 6.92
N LEU A 175 8.60 11.90 7.35
CA LEU A 175 8.73 10.59 6.72
C LEU A 175 8.27 9.52 7.69
N ALA A 176 7.39 8.64 7.23
CA ALA A 176 7.08 7.39 7.92
C ALA A 176 8.10 6.33 7.47
N TYR A 177 8.72 5.64 8.42
CA TYR A 177 9.84 4.76 8.15
C TYR A 177 9.93 3.57 9.13
N ARG A 178 10.60 2.50 8.68
CA ARG A 178 11.10 1.43 9.54
C ARG A 178 12.61 1.49 9.59
N PRO A 179 13.21 1.49 10.78
CA PRO A 179 14.65 1.33 10.88
C PRO A 179 15.02 -0.13 10.65
N GLU A 180 15.99 -0.37 9.78
CA GLU A 180 16.49 -1.71 9.45
C GLU A 180 18.00 -1.80 9.56
N ILE A 181 18.51 -3.02 9.75
CA ILE A 181 19.94 -3.29 9.70
C ILE A 181 20.33 -3.58 8.26
N ASN A 182 21.14 -2.72 7.69
CA ASN A 182 21.79 -2.97 6.40
C ASN A 182 23.18 -3.57 6.65
N GLU A 183 23.40 -4.79 6.18
CA GLU A 183 24.69 -5.46 6.28
C GLU A 183 25.38 -5.47 4.92
N TRP A 184 26.54 -4.85 4.85
CA TRP A 184 27.36 -4.81 3.65
C TRP A 184 28.82 -5.10 3.98
N MET A 185 29.41 -6.09 3.34
CA MET A 185 30.82 -6.53 3.56
C MET A 185 31.14 -6.76 5.04
N GLY A 186 30.22 -7.39 5.79
CA GLY A 186 30.38 -7.69 7.24
C GLY A 186 30.24 -6.47 8.16
N ARG A 187 29.84 -5.31 7.63
CA ARG A 187 29.56 -4.11 8.43
C ARG A 187 28.06 -3.89 8.54
N LYS A 188 27.56 -3.85 9.76
CA LYS A 188 26.18 -3.48 10.06
C LYS A 188 26.04 -1.95 10.10
N SER A 189 25.04 -1.41 9.49
CA SER A 189 24.66 0.01 9.55
C SER A 189 23.14 0.14 9.61
N ILE A 190 22.67 1.22 10.20
CA ILE A 190 21.25 1.51 10.26
C ILE A 190 20.82 2.17 8.96
N GLN A 191 19.74 1.68 8.37
CA GLN A 191 19.08 2.26 7.22
C GLN A 191 17.61 2.50 7.56
N LEU A 192 17.08 3.66 7.18
CA LEU A 192 15.66 3.96 7.31
C LEU A 192 14.95 3.58 6.01
N VAL A 193 14.10 2.56 6.06
CA VAL A 193 13.24 2.21 4.93
C VAL A 193 12.01 3.11 4.97
N ILE A 194 11.93 4.01 4.00
CA ILE A 194 10.84 4.99 3.94
C ILE A 194 9.62 4.32 3.30
N GLU A 195 8.50 4.35 4.03
CA GLU A 195 7.22 3.80 3.57
C GLU A 195 6.34 4.89 2.96
N GLN A 196 6.37 6.09 3.53
CA GLN A 196 5.54 7.20 3.09
C GLN A 196 6.16 8.54 3.45
N ILE A 197 5.78 9.54 2.66
CA ILE A 197 5.99 10.96 2.96
C ILE A 197 4.64 11.58 3.28
N GLU A 198 4.57 12.35 4.35
CA GLU A 198 3.40 13.18 4.63
C GLU A 198 3.30 14.25 3.54
N THR A 199 2.25 14.20 2.76
CA THR A 199 1.90 15.29 1.84
C THR A 199 1.05 16.26 2.64
N GLN A 200 1.55 17.47 2.85
CA GLN A 200 0.70 18.54 3.38
C GLN A 200 -0.48 18.75 2.42
N PRO A 201 -1.70 18.90 2.96
CA PRO A 201 -2.88 19.13 2.15
C PRO A 201 -2.79 20.40 1.32
#